data_bf386c6e20b4f6a7dc7378daa0f5705a
#
_entry.id   bf386c6e20b4f6a7dc7378daa0f5705a
#
_cell.length_a   1.000
_cell.length_b   1.000
_cell.length_c   1.000
_cell.angle_alpha   90.00
_cell.angle_beta   90.00
_cell.angle_gamma   90.00
#
_symmetry.space_group_name_H-M   'P 1'
#
loop_
_entity.id
_entity.type
_entity.pdbx_description
1 polymer ?
#
loop_
_entity_poly.entity_id
_entity_poly.type
_entity_poly.pdbx_seq_one_letter_code
_entity_poly.pdbx_strand_id
1 'polypeptide(L)'
;MSLIKSIVISGATHGNEKTGVELVRKWQSYPEIFEKVCPSANVQLVLANPLAMRLNRRYVNQDLNRSFSENSLSIQGESLCYEINRAKELNEMFGKKGKCTKTDLLIDVHNTTSNMGACLILSEKNPFTTMASAEIVKEFPETRIYFQPEERLASPYFGTIAKADICLEVGPQAHGTLLASLFELTEKIVLRYLELVEDYNKGLFEKRETKLVEVFTQWKDLDYPRDASGNICAMIH
;
A
#
# COMPACT_ATOMS: atom_id res chain seq x y z
N MET A 1 -23.68 4.97 3.06
CA MET A 1 -22.20 4.93 2.99
C MET A 1 -21.71 5.89 1.91
N SER A 2 -20.56 6.54 2.06
CA SER A 2 -20.02 7.43 1.01
C SER A 2 -19.41 6.58 -0.12
N LEU A 3 -19.67 6.99 -1.37
CA LEU A 3 -19.10 6.32 -2.55
C LEU A 3 -17.58 6.55 -2.62
N ILE A 4 -16.85 5.58 -3.16
CA ILE A 4 -15.41 5.67 -3.46
C ILE A 4 -15.28 6.18 -4.89
N LYS A 5 -14.91 7.45 -5.06
CA LYS A 5 -14.86 8.13 -6.37
C LYS A 5 -13.44 8.43 -6.84
N SER A 6 -12.49 8.52 -5.91
CA SER A 6 -11.09 8.84 -6.21
C SER A 6 -10.18 7.77 -5.63
N ILE A 7 -9.47 7.05 -6.51
CA ILE A 7 -8.56 5.97 -6.15
C ILE A 7 -7.15 6.35 -6.63
N VAL A 8 -6.16 6.14 -5.78
CA VAL A 8 -4.75 6.22 -6.15
C VAL A 8 -4.13 4.84 -6.02
N ILE A 9 -3.47 4.36 -7.07
CA ILE A 9 -2.63 3.16 -7.04
C ILE A 9 -1.19 3.58 -7.14
N SER A 10 -0.41 3.23 -6.13
CA SER A 10 1.00 3.58 -6.01
C SER A 10 1.91 2.37 -6.22
N GLY A 11 2.99 2.62 -6.94
CA GLY A 11 4.17 1.78 -6.96
C GLY A 11 5.41 2.61 -6.72
N ALA A 12 6.54 1.97 -6.49
CA ALA A 12 7.83 2.65 -6.24
C ALA A 12 7.86 3.54 -5.00
N THR A 13 7.04 3.32 -4.00
CA THR A 13 7.21 3.93 -2.68
C THR A 13 8.61 3.60 -2.14
N HIS A 14 9.06 2.36 -2.38
CA HIS A 14 10.46 1.98 -2.36
C HIS A 14 10.95 1.71 -3.79
N GLY A 15 11.98 2.42 -4.23
CA GLY A 15 12.38 2.45 -5.65
C GLY A 15 12.93 1.14 -6.20
N ASN A 16 13.36 0.20 -5.35
CA ASN A 16 13.87 -1.12 -5.72
C ASN A 16 12.81 -2.24 -5.66
N GLU A 17 11.56 -1.90 -5.38
CA GLU A 17 10.43 -2.83 -5.35
C GLU A 17 9.73 -2.85 -6.72
N LYS A 18 10.13 -3.80 -7.58
CA LYS A 18 9.83 -3.75 -9.02
C LYS A 18 8.39 -4.11 -9.38
N THR A 19 7.70 -4.93 -8.59
CA THR A 19 6.33 -5.35 -8.94
C THR A 19 5.39 -4.15 -9.07
N GLY A 20 5.33 -3.27 -8.06
CA GLY A 20 4.52 -2.06 -8.11
C GLY A 20 4.96 -1.08 -9.21
N VAL A 21 6.27 -0.96 -9.45
CA VAL A 21 6.82 -0.13 -10.54
C VAL A 21 6.28 -0.58 -11.90
N GLU A 22 6.44 -1.86 -12.23
CA GLU A 22 6.07 -2.38 -13.55
C GLU A 22 4.55 -2.51 -13.71
N LEU A 23 3.82 -2.73 -12.62
CA LEU A 23 2.35 -2.72 -12.64
C LEU A 23 1.80 -1.33 -13.00
N VAL A 24 2.31 -0.29 -12.34
CA VAL A 24 1.94 1.10 -12.66
C VAL A 24 2.29 1.45 -14.09
N ARG A 25 3.48 1.09 -14.58
CA ARG A 25 3.90 1.33 -15.97
C ARG A 25 3.00 0.62 -16.99
N LYS A 26 2.68 -0.64 -16.73
CA LYS A 26 1.77 -1.43 -17.58
C LYS A 26 0.43 -0.71 -17.72
N TRP A 27 -0.16 -0.31 -16.61
CA TRP A 27 -1.46 0.34 -16.61
C TRP A 27 -1.45 1.79 -17.13
N GLN A 28 -0.33 2.50 -17.02
CA GLN A 28 -0.14 3.77 -17.71
C GLN A 28 -0.20 3.62 -19.23
N SER A 29 0.22 2.47 -19.75
CA SER A 29 0.18 2.14 -21.18
C SER A 29 -1.19 1.59 -21.64
N TYR A 30 -1.99 1.09 -20.72
CA TYR A 30 -3.31 0.47 -20.99
C TYR A 30 -4.37 0.96 -19.98
N PRO A 31 -4.64 2.28 -19.91
CA PRO A 31 -5.52 2.87 -18.89
C PRO A 31 -7.00 2.47 -19.04
N GLU A 32 -7.41 2.00 -20.21
CA GLU A 32 -8.77 1.56 -20.50
C GLU A 32 -9.23 0.36 -19.65
N ILE A 33 -8.31 -0.31 -18.97
CA ILE A 33 -8.63 -1.39 -18.03
C ILE A 33 -9.52 -0.89 -16.90
N PHE A 34 -9.28 0.33 -16.41
CA PHE A 34 -10.03 0.91 -15.28
C PHE A 34 -11.47 1.27 -15.66
N GLU A 35 -11.70 1.71 -16.90
CA GLU A 35 -13.05 1.96 -17.41
C GLU A 35 -13.91 0.68 -17.46
N LYS A 36 -13.25 -0.47 -17.62
CA LYS A 36 -13.92 -1.79 -17.62
C LYS A 36 -14.16 -2.32 -16.21
N VAL A 37 -13.18 -2.16 -15.34
CA VAL A 37 -13.15 -2.80 -14.01
C VAL A 37 -13.86 -1.97 -12.95
N CYS A 38 -13.68 -0.64 -12.97
CA CYS A 38 -14.24 0.27 -11.98
C CYS A 38 -14.68 1.61 -12.60
N PRO A 39 -15.68 1.60 -13.53
CA PRO A 39 -16.14 2.80 -14.22
C PRO A 39 -16.72 3.87 -13.30
N SER A 40 -17.12 3.52 -12.10
CA SER A 40 -17.73 4.46 -11.14
C SER A 40 -16.72 5.33 -10.40
N ALA A 41 -15.40 5.07 -10.54
CA ALA A 41 -14.34 5.79 -9.85
C ALA A 41 -13.23 6.25 -10.81
N ASN A 42 -12.60 7.38 -10.47
CA ASN A 42 -11.40 7.85 -11.16
C ASN A 42 -10.16 7.20 -10.53
N VAL A 43 -9.42 6.42 -11.32
CA VAL A 43 -8.19 5.74 -10.89
C VAL A 43 -6.98 6.53 -11.38
N GLN A 44 -6.15 6.95 -10.46
CA GLN A 44 -4.89 7.65 -10.73
C GLN A 44 -3.70 6.75 -10.37
N LEU A 45 -2.68 6.75 -11.22
CA LEU A 45 -1.48 5.95 -11.07
C LEU A 45 -0.29 6.82 -10.70
N VAL A 46 0.51 6.40 -9.74
CA VAL A 46 1.70 7.14 -9.32
C VAL A 46 2.92 6.25 -9.06
N LEU A 47 4.07 6.68 -9.57
CA LEU A 47 5.39 6.21 -9.13
C LEU A 47 5.85 7.14 -8.01
N ALA A 48 5.73 6.68 -6.76
CA ALA A 48 5.82 7.56 -5.60
C ALA A 48 7.22 8.14 -5.39
N ASN A 49 8.30 7.35 -5.57
CA ASN A 49 9.69 7.77 -5.37
C ASN A 49 10.53 7.61 -6.67
N PRO A 50 10.35 8.49 -7.67
CA PRO A 50 10.97 8.32 -8.98
C PRO A 50 12.50 8.40 -8.96
N LEU A 51 13.11 9.14 -8.03
CA LEU A 51 14.57 9.21 -7.93
C LEU A 51 15.15 7.92 -7.35
N ALA A 52 14.59 7.40 -6.26
CA ALA A 52 15.01 6.11 -5.70
C ALA A 52 14.81 4.97 -6.70
N MET A 53 13.70 5.01 -7.48
CA MET A 53 13.43 4.06 -8.55
C MET A 53 14.53 4.07 -9.63
N ARG A 54 14.95 5.27 -10.12
CA ARG A 54 16.03 5.41 -11.09
C ARG A 54 17.37 4.88 -10.56
N LEU A 55 17.62 5.09 -9.27
CA LEU A 55 18.83 4.62 -8.60
C LEU A 55 18.78 3.15 -8.20
N ASN A 56 17.64 2.48 -8.40
CA ASN A 56 17.36 1.12 -7.93
C ASN A 56 17.68 0.94 -6.44
N ARG A 57 17.27 1.90 -5.62
CA ARG A 57 17.44 1.90 -4.17
C ARG A 57 16.09 1.96 -3.47
N ARG A 58 16.05 1.54 -2.21
CA ARG A 58 14.84 1.66 -1.39
C ARG A 58 14.44 3.12 -1.26
N TYR A 59 15.39 4.00 -0.94
CA TYR A 59 15.21 5.45 -0.83
C TYR A 59 16.53 6.17 -1.16
N VAL A 60 16.49 7.50 -1.24
CA VAL A 60 17.65 8.36 -1.51
C VAL A 60 18.29 8.84 -0.19
N ASN A 61 17.53 9.53 0.65
CA ASN A 61 17.96 10.06 1.93
C ASN A 61 17.33 9.34 3.11
N GLN A 62 16.03 9.10 3.07
CA GLN A 62 15.26 8.38 4.09
C GLN A 62 14.08 7.64 3.48
N ASP A 63 13.47 6.72 4.24
CA ASP A 63 12.31 5.97 3.78
C ASP A 63 11.12 6.91 3.49
N LEU A 64 10.67 6.95 2.22
CA LEU A 64 9.52 7.75 1.81
C LEU A 64 8.29 7.35 2.63
N ASN A 65 8.10 6.04 2.86
CA ASN A 65 6.98 5.52 3.66
C ASN A 65 7.15 5.76 5.18
N ARG A 66 8.04 6.69 5.56
CA ARG A 66 8.22 7.23 6.92
C ARG A 66 8.21 8.77 6.92
N SER A 67 7.80 9.38 5.80
CA SER A 67 7.91 10.83 5.59
C SER A 67 6.57 11.57 5.62
N PHE A 68 5.46 10.87 5.92
CA PHE A 68 4.10 11.44 5.89
C PHE A 68 3.53 11.79 7.27
N SER A 69 4.34 11.81 8.33
CA SER A 69 3.88 12.35 9.62
C SER A 69 3.54 13.83 9.51
N GLU A 70 2.63 14.32 10.35
CA GLU A 70 2.27 15.74 10.40
C GLU A 70 3.51 16.63 10.58
N ASN A 71 4.44 16.21 11.41
CA ASN A 71 5.73 16.92 11.60
C ASN A 71 6.52 17.04 10.31
N SER A 72 6.68 15.95 9.54
CA SER A 72 7.41 15.96 8.27
C SER A 72 6.73 16.85 7.23
N LEU A 73 5.39 16.75 7.13
CA LEU A 73 4.58 17.50 6.16
C LEU A 73 4.50 19.01 6.50
N SER A 74 4.69 19.40 7.77
CA SER A 74 4.63 20.79 8.23
C SER A 74 5.96 21.56 8.10
N ILE A 75 7.05 20.88 7.74
CA ILE A 75 8.36 21.55 7.52
C ILE A 75 8.20 22.64 6.47
N GLN A 76 8.53 23.90 6.84
CA GLN A 76 8.43 25.03 5.93
C GLN A 76 9.59 25.08 4.92
N GLY A 77 9.27 25.52 3.70
CA GLY A 77 10.25 25.60 2.63
C GLY A 77 10.71 24.25 2.08
N GLU A 78 11.80 24.26 1.34
CA GLU A 78 12.43 23.08 0.76
C GLU A 78 13.34 22.40 1.80
N SER A 79 13.19 21.08 1.97
CA SER A 79 14.06 20.28 2.81
C SER A 79 15.27 19.80 2.01
N LEU A 80 16.43 19.60 2.68
CA LEU A 80 17.58 18.91 2.10
C LEU A 80 17.29 17.40 1.85
N CYS A 81 16.27 16.85 2.50
CA CYS A 81 15.83 15.47 2.29
C CYS A 81 14.83 15.39 1.12
N TYR A 82 15.22 14.66 0.09
CA TYR A 82 14.39 14.45 -1.11
C TYR A 82 13.01 13.85 -0.77
N GLU A 83 12.97 12.83 0.09
CA GLU A 83 11.72 12.15 0.42
C GLU A 83 10.75 13.03 1.21
N ILE A 84 11.24 13.95 2.04
CA ILE A 84 10.36 14.92 2.71
C ILE A 84 9.69 15.84 1.69
N ASN A 85 10.44 16.36 0.72
CA ASN A 85 9.88 17.21 -0.33
C ASN A 85 8.89 16.41 -1.18
N ARG A 86 9.25 15.16 -1.52
CA ARG A 86 8.37 14.27 -2.28
C ARG A 86 7.08 13.91 -1.53
N ALA A 87 7.15 13.68 -0.23
CA ALA A 87 5.97 13.46 0.61
C ALA A 87 5.03 14.67 0.62
N LYS A 88 5.57 15.89 0.70
CA LYS A 88 4.77 17.13 0.59
C LYS A 88 4.08 17.24 -0.76
N GLU A 89 4.79 16.97 -1.87
CA GLU A 89 4.20 16.97 -3.22
C GLU A 89 3.04 15.96 -3.33
N LEU A 90 3.27 14.72 -2.88
CA LEU A 90 2.23 13.66 -2.91
C LEU A 90 1.04 14.03 -2.02
N ASN A 91 1.29 14.61 -0.85
CA ASN A 91 0.24 15.07 0.05
C ASN A 91 -0.56 16.23 -0.56
N GLU A 92 0.05 17.13 -1.32
CA GLU A 92 -0.67 18.20 -2.03
C GLU A 92 -1.48 17.66 -3.21
N MET A 93 -0.93 16.68 -3.93
CA MET A 93 -1.59 16.07 -5.10
C MET A 93 -2.80 15.23 -4.68
N PHE A 94 -2.65 14.32 -3.72
CA PHE A 94 -3.59 13.24 -3.42
C PHE A 94 -4.25 13.35 -2.04
N GLY A 95 -3.72 14.17 -1.13
CA GLY A 95 -4.11 14.18 0.27
C GLY A 95 -4.63 15.51 0.77
N LYS A 96 -3.84 16.24 1.46
CA LYS A 96 -4.01 17.15 2.60
C LYS A 96 -4.48 16.36 3.80
N LYS A 97 -3.57 15.52 4.26
CA LYS A 97 -3.74 14.61 5.40
C LYS A 97 -4.56 15.25 6.53
N GLY A 98 -5.57 14.54 6.98
CA GLY A 98 -6.40 14.93 8.13
C GLY A 98 -7.40 16.07 7.90
N LYS A 99 -7.40 16.75 6.73
CA LYS A 99 -8.33 17.83 6.42
C LYS A 99 -9.03 17.54 5.09
N CYS A 100 -8.95 18.34 4.10
CA CYS A 100 -9.61 18.14 2.81
C CYS A 100 -8.97 17.00 1.99
N THR A 101 -9.01 15.77 2.49
CA THR A 101 -8.46 14.58 1.83
C THR A 101 -9.14 14.35 0.49
N LYS A 102 -8.36 14.36 -0.60
CA LYS A 102 -8.87 14.28 -1.98
C LYS A 102 -9.09 12.85 -2.44
N THR A 103 -8.32 11.91 -1.91
CA THR A 103 -8.34 10.49 -2.29
C THR A 103 -9.22 9.70 -1.35
N ASP A 104 -10.18 8.95 -1.89
CA ASP A 104 -11.04 8.09 -1.09
C ASP A 104 -10.33 6.79 -0.69
N LEU A 105 -9.57 6.19 -1.63
CA LEU A 105 -8.84 4.95 -1.42
C LEU A 105 -7.44 5.04 -2.01
N LEU A 106 -6.42 4.67 -1.24
CA LEU A 106 -5.06 4.51 -1.71
C LEU A 106 -4.63 3.05 -1.61
N ILE A 107 -4.15 2.48 -2.72
CA ILE A 107 -3.57 1.13 -2.79
C ILE A 107 -2.07 1.28 -3.02
N ASP A 108 -1.26 0.98 -2.02
CA ASP A 108 0.21 1.07 -2.11
C ASP A 108 0.81 -0.33 -2.30
N VAL A 109 1.46 -0.55 -3.44
CA VAL A 109 1.99 -1.86 -3.84
C VAL A 109 3.47 -1.95 -3.49
N HIS A 110 3.80 -2.92 -2.65
CA HIS A 110 5.13 -3.19 -2.14
C HIS A 110 5.62 -4.61 -2.45
N ASN A 111 6.94 -4.79 -2.34
CA ASN A 111 7.57 -6.09 -2.34
C ASN A 111 8.33 -6.33 -1.04
N THR A 112 8.30 -7.56 -0.57
CA THR A 112 9.08 -8.00 0.58
C THR A 112 9.99 -9.17 0.22
N THR A 113 11.11 -9.30 0.94
CA THR A 113 11.96 -10.49 0.89
C THR A 113 11.40 -11.64 1.74
N SER A 114 10.41 -11.35 2.60
CA SER A 114 9.77 -12.33 3.47
C SER A 114 8.87 -13.28 2.69
N ASN A 115 8.86 -14.54 3.07
CA ASN A 115 7.98 -15.56 2.49
C ASN A 115 6.56 -15.44 3.05
N MET A 116 5.81 -14.42 2.58
CA MET A 116 4.45 -14.18 3.05
C MET A 116 3.35 -14.34 1.98
N GLY A 117 3.71 -14.67 0.73
CA GLY A 117 2.76 -14.69 -0.38
C GLY A 117 2.27 -13.29 -0.70
N ALA A 118 0.98 -13.03 -0.54
CA ALA A 118 0.41 -11.70 -0.56
C ALA A 118 -0.13 -11.34 0.83
N CYS A 119 0.06 -10.10 1.26
CA CYS A 119 -0.42 -9.61 2.54
C CYS A 119 -1.09 -8.24 2.34
N LEU A 120 -2.36 -8.14 2.74
CA LEU A 120 -3.10 -6.89 2.81
C LEU A 120 -2.91 -6.30 4.20
N ILE A 121 -2.19 -5.21 4.31
CA ILE A 121 -1.98 -4.49 5.57
C ILE A 121 -3.03 -3.40 5.68
N LEU A 122 -3.83 -3.47 6.74
CA LEU A 122 -4.88 -2.51 7.05
C LEU A 122 -4.47 -1.67 8.25
N SER A 123 -4.50 -0.35 8.12
CA SER A 123 -4.14 0.59 9.19
C SER A 123 -5.33 0.97 10.07
N GLU A 124 -6.55 0.74 9.60
CA GLU A 124 -7.79 1.08 10.31
C GLU A 124 -8.93 0.10 10.02
N LYS A 125 -9.93 0.09 10.88
CA LYS A 125 -11.18 -0.68 10.68
C LYS A 125 -12.17 0.09 9.79
N ASN A 126 -11.78 0.33 8.54
CA ASN A 126 -12.70 0.91 7.55
C ASN A 126 -13.64 -0.20 7.04
N PRO A 127 -14.97 0.02 7.02
CA PRO A 127 -15.93 -1.01 6.62
C PRO A 127 -15.65 -1.58 5.22
N PHE A 128 -15.35 -0.73 4.24
CA PHE A 128 -15.07 -1.18 2.88
C PHE A 128 -13.79 -2.00 2.81
N THR A 129 -12.64 -1.45 3.30
CA THR A 129 -11.35 -2.14 3.19
C THR A 129 -11.34 -3.47 3.94
N THR A 130 -12.01 -3.53 5.11
CA THR A 130 -12.15 -4.77 5.88
C THR A 130 -12.93 -5.84 5.12
N MET A 131 -14.09 -5.48 4.56
CA MET A 131 -14.92 -6.42 3.81
C MET A 131 -14.27 -6.84 2.48
N ALA A 132 -13.70 -5.89 1.74
CA ALA A 132 -13.02 -6.16 0.49
C ALA A 132 -11.81 -7.08 0.70
N SER A 133 -11.01 -6.85 1.72
CA SER A 133 -9.87 -7.71 2.06
C SER A 133 -10.33 -9.13 2.45
N ALA A 134 -11.45 -9.27 3.14
CA ALA A 134 -12.02 -10.58 3.43
C ALA A 134 -12.46 -11.33 2.15
N GLU A 135 -13.01 -10.65 1.16
CA GLU A 135 -13.33 -11.25 -0.14
C GLU A 135 -12.07 -11.68 -0.90
N ILE A 136 -11.02 -10.84 -0.90
CA ILE A 136 -9.74 -11.19 -1.52
C ILE A 136 -9.15 -12.47 -0.91
N VAL A 137 -9.12 -12.60 0.40
CA VAL A 137 -8.58 -13.81 1.07
C VAL A 137 -9.36 -15.07 0.73
N LYS A 138 -10.68 -14.97 0.50
CA LYS A 138 -11.50 -16.11 0.06
C LYS A 138 -11.16 -16.57 -1.37
N GLU A 139 -10.89 -15.61 -2.26
CA GLU A 139 -10.61 -15.87 -3.67
C GLU A 139 -9.13 -16.21 -3.92
N PHE A 140 -8.24 -15.67 -3.09
CA PHE A 140 -6.78 -15.89 -3.16
C PHE A 140 -6.27 -16.46 -1.82
N PRO A 141 -6.33 -17.77 -1.61
CA PRO A 141 -6.04 -18.41 -0.31
C PRO A 141 -4.60 -18.22 0.20
N GLU A 142 -3.67 -17.87 -0.69
CA GLU A 142 -2.30 -17.49 -0.33
C GLU A 142 -2.18 -16.07 0.25
N THR A 143 -3.26 -15.29 0.22
CA THR A 143 -3.28 -13.92 0.76
C THR A 143 -3.58 -13.95 2.26
N ARG A 144 -2.97 -13.04 3.00
CA ARG A 144 -3.19 -12.83 4.44
C ARG A 144 -3.65 -11.40 4.69
N ILE A 145 -4.36 -11.20 5.80
CA ILE A 145 -4.68 -9.87 6.31
C ILE A 145 -3.85 -9.64 7.54
N TYR A 146 -3.09 -8.55 7.56
CA TYR A 146 -2.39 -8.05 8.72
C TYR A 146 -3.01 -6.74 9.16
N PHE A 147 -3.49 -6.69 10.40
CA PHE A 147 -4.07 -5.48 10.97
C PHE A 147 -3.03 -4.79 11.85
N GLN A 148 -2.57 -3.63 11.41
CA GLN A 148 -1.62 -2.76 12.09
C GLN A 148 -2.32 -1.43 12.38
N PRO A 149 -2.97 -1.29 13.55
CA PRO A 149 -3.71 -0.07 13.88
C PRO A 149 -2.77 1.13 13.97
N GLU A 150 -3.12 2.20 13.29
CA GLU A 150 -2.35 3.43 13.23
C GLU A 150 -3.24 4.63 13.57
N GLU A 151 -2.70 5.58 14.33
CA GLU A 151 -3.31 6.89 14.40
C GLU A 151 -2.99 7.67 13.12
N ARG A 152 -3.96 7.81 12.23
CA ARG A 152 -3.72 8.31 10.87
C ARG A 152 -3.00 9.65 10.80
N LEU A 153 -3.27 10.60 11.69
CA LEU A 153 -2.61 11.92 11.67
C LEU A 153 -1.14 11.83 12.04
N ALA A 154 -0.80 11.06 13.08
CA ALA A 154 0.55 10.88 13.55
C ALA A 154 1.36 9.89 12.67
N SER A 155 0.67 8.96 12.02
CA SER A 155 1.29 7.90 11.22
C SER A 155 2.18 8.45 10.11
N PRO A 156 3.38 7.89 9.92
CA PRO A 156 4.31 8.33 8.88
C PRO A 156 4.08 7.68 7.52
N TYR A 157 3.08 6.81 7.37
CA TYR A 157 2.86 6.01 6.17
C TYR A 157 2.12 6.76 5.07
N PHE A 158 2.47 6.46 3.81
CA PHE A 158 1.89 7.09 2.63
C PHE A 158 0.38 6.90 2.53
N GLY A 159 -0.12 5.70 2.76
CA GLY A 159 -1.56 5.39 2.70
C GLY A 159 -2.42 6.34 3.53
N THR A 160 -1.89 6.85 4.63
CA THR A 160 -2.63 7.68 5.58
C THR A 160 -2.99 9.09 5.09
N ILE A 161 -2.54 9.51 3.90
CA ILE A 161 -3.00 10.76 3.27
C ILE A 161 -4.38 10.61 2.60
N ALA A 162 -4.83 9.37 2.33
CA ALA A 162 -6.17 9.07 1.79
C ALA A 162 -7.21 8.92 2.92
N LYS A 163 -8.50 8.81 2.57
CA LYS A 163 -9.56 8.53 3.56
C LYS A 163 -9.50 7.08 4.05
N ALA A 164 -9.17 6.15 3.15
CA ALA A 164 -8.89 4.76 3.44
C ALA A 164 -7.70 4.28 2.63
N ASP A 165 -7.00 3.27 3.12
CA ASP A 165 -5.85 2.69 2.43
C ASP A 165 -5.73 1.20 2.65
N ILE A 166 -5.02 0.56 1.73
CA ILE A 166 -4.41 -0.75 1.91
C ILE A 166 -2.96 -0.69 1.42
N CYS A 167 -2.07 -1.37 2.13
CA CYS A 167 -0.75 -1.68 1.62
C CYS A 167 -0.76 -3.16 1.21
N LEU A 168 -0.41 -3.44 -0.05
CA LEU A 168 -0.29 -4.80 -0.57
C LEU A 168 1.19 -5.17 -0.64
N GLU A 169 1.64 -6.02 0.26
CA GLU A 169 2.99 -6.59 0.31
C GLU A 169 3.01 -7.96 -0.38
N VAL A 170 3.91 -8.17 -1.34
CA VAL A 170 4.06 -9.47 -2.01
C VAL A 170 5.49 -9.99 -1.92
N GLY A 171 5.65 -11.29 -1.66
CA GLY A 171 6.96 -11.94 -1.54
C GLY A 171 6.88 -13.45 -1.32
N PRO A 172 8.05 -14.13 -1.32
CA PRO A 172 9.41 -13.56 -1.28
C PRO A 172 9.93 -13.12 -2.64
N GLN A 173 10.49 -11.91 -2.71
CA GLN A 173 11.15 -11.41 -3.90
C GLN A 173 12.38 -10.59 -3.52
N ALA A 174 13.53 -10.90 -4.12
CA ALA A 174 14.72 -10.10 -3.92
C ALA A 174 14.52 -8.67 -4.49
N HIS A 175 15.01 -7.66 -3.78
CA HIS A 175 14.93 -6.28 -4.24
C HIS A 175 15.61 -6.10 -5.61
N GLY A 176 15.05 -5.28 -6.45
CA GLY A 176 15.54 -5.02 -7.81
C GLY A 176 15.21 -6.11 -8.84
N THR A 177 14.55 -7.20 -8.44
CA THR A 177 14.08 -8.27 -9.35
C THR A 177 12.58 -8.17 -9.61
N LEU A 178 12.10 -8.92 -10.61
CA LEU A 178 10.69 -9.06 -10.96
C LEU A 178 10.39 -10.54 -11.20
N LEU A 179 9.46 -11.10 -10.42
CA LEU A 179 8.98 -12.47 -10.59
C LEU A 179 7.61 -12.46 -11.24
N ALA A 180 7.44 -13.15 -12.35
CA ALA A 180 6.21 -13.19 -13.13
C ALA A 180 5.00 -13.65 -12.27
N SER A 181 5.18 -14.71 -11.48
CA SER A 181 4.11 -15.23 -10.62
C SER A 181 3.62 -14.23 -9.59
N LEU A 182 4.52 -13.49 -8.95
CA LEU A 182 4.14 -12.45 -7.97
C LEU A 182 3.53 -11.23 -8.67
N PHE A 183 4.05 -10.87 -9.86
CA PHE A 183 3.48 -9.80 -10.66
C PHE A 183 2.03 -10.10 -11.06
N GLU A 184 1.77 -11.30 -11.59
CA GLU A 184 0.43 -11.75 -12.00
C GLU A 184 -0.52 -11.84 -10.80
N LEU A 185 -0.05 -12.36 -9.66
CA LEU A 185 -0.84 -12.41 -8.43
C LEU A 185 -1.22 -11.01 -7.97
N THR A 186 -0.24 -10.09 -7.92
CA THR A 186 -0.47 -8.70 -7.53
C THR A 186 -1.48 -8.01 -8.44
N GLU A 187 -1.33 -8.18 -9.76
CA GLU A 187 -2.26 -7.62 -10.74
C GLU A 187 -3.69 -8.13 -10.52
N LYS A 188 -3.86 -9.44 -10.38
CA LYS A 188 -5.17 -10.06 -10.13
C LYS A 188 -5.82 -9.53 -8.84
N ILE A 189 -5.05 -9.43 -7.76
CA ILE A 189 -5.55 -8.93 -6.47
C ILE A 189 -5.99 -7.46 -6.60
N VAL A 190 -5.17 -6.60 -7.22
CA VAL A 190 -5.52 -5.17 -7.34
C VAL A 190 -6.72 -4.98 -8.25
N LEU A 191 -6.80 -5.65 -9.41
CA LEU A 191 -7.97 -5.57 -10.29
C LEU A 191 -9.23 -6.06 -9.59
N ARG A 192 -9.14 -7.18 -8.88
CA ARG A 192 -10.27 -7.69 -8.10
C ARG A 192 -10.70 -6.73 -7.00
N TYR A 193 -9.75 -6.05 -6.37
CA TYR A 193 -10.06 -5.02 -5.37
C TYR A 193 -10.83 -3.85 -5.99
N LEU A 194 -10.49 -3.44 -7.22
CA LEU A 194 -11.23 -2.42 -7.96
C LEU A 194 -12.65 -2.86 -8.35
N GLU A 195 -12.83 -4.12 -8.75
CA GLU A 195 -14.18 -4.69 -8.96
C GLU A 195 -15.02 -4.65 -7.68
N LEU A 196 -14.41 -4.91 -6.53
CA LEU A 196 -15.08 -4.79 -5.24
C LEU A 196 -15.46 -3.33 -4.90
N VAL A 197 -14.66 -2.34 -5.33
CA VAL A 197 -15.05 -0.91 -5.25
C VAL A 197 -16.29 -0.65 -6.12
N GLU A 198 -16.31 -1.17 -7.34
CA GLU A 198 -17.45 -1.01 -8.24
C GLU A 198 -18.75 -1.62 -7.65
N ASP A 199 -18.64 -2.84 -7.11
CA ASP A 199 -19.75 -3.49 -6.43
C ASP A 199 -20.23 -2.70 -5.20
N TYR A 200 -19.31 -2.16 -4.43
CA TYR A 200 -19.63 -1.31 -3.29
C TYR A 200 -20.35 -0.03 -3.72
N ASN A 201 -19.87 0.64 -4.76
CA ASN A 201 -20.48 1.84 -5.29
C ASN A 201 -21.88 1.60 -5.87
N LYS A 202 -22.15 0.38 -6.36
CA LYS A 202 -23.47 -0.07 -6.83
C LYS A 202 -24.40 -0.58 -5.73
N GLY A 203 -23.95 -0.59 -4.47
CA GLY A 203 -24.74 -1.12 -3.34
C GLY A 203 -24.91 -2.65 -3.38
N LEU A 204 -24.04 -3.37 -4.10
CA LEU A 204 -24.09 -4.83 -4.20
C LEU A 204 -23.35 -5.51 -3.05
N PHE A 205 -22.53 -4.77 -2.33
CA PHE A 205 -21.69 -5.28 -1.24
C PHE A 205 -22.48 -5.75 -0.02
N GLU A 206 -23.58 -5.04 0.31
CA GLU A 206 -24.44 -5.37 1.46
C GLU A 206 -25.19 -6.71 1.31
N LYS A 207 -25.25 -7.23 0.08
CA LYS A 207 -25.92 -8.52 -0.24
C LYS A 207 -24.98 -9.72 -0.10
N ARG A 208 -23.68 -9.48 0.20
CA ARG A 208 -22.69 -10.54 0.31
C ARG A 208 -22.76 -11.21 1.68
N GLU A 209 -22.66 -12.54 1.68
CA GLU A 209 -22.61 -13.33 2.90
C GLU A 209 -21.31 -13.00 3.67
N THR A 210 -21.45 -12.54 4.90
CA THR A 210 -20.30 -12.29 5.80
C THR A 210 -19.77 -13.63 6.30
N LYS A 211 -18.49 -13.91 5.97
CA LYS A 211 -17.75 -15.05 6.54
C LYS A 211 -16.62 -14.55 7.40
N LEU A 212 -16.32 -15.27 8.46
CA LEU A 212 -15.14 -15.00 9.28
C LEU A 212 -13.88 -15.35 8.48
N VAL A 213 -12.89 -14.47 8.56
CA VAL A 213 -11.55 -14.68 8.01
C VAL A 213 -10.51 -14.48 9.10
N GLU A 214 -9.39 -15.14 8.96
CA GLU A 214 -8.25 -14.99 9.86
C GLU A 214 -7.56 -13.64 9.61
N VAL A 215 -7.26 -12.93 10.70
CA VAL A 215 -6.55 -11.65 10.68
C VAL A 215 -5.39 -11.73 11.64
N PHE A 216 -4.19 -11.46 11.14
CA PHE A 216 -2.98 -11.39 11.95
C PHE A 216 -2.82 -9.99 12.54
N THR A 217 -2.38 -9.92 13.78
CA THR A 217 -2.06 -8.65 14.45
C THR A 217 -0.69 -8.76 15.11
N GLN A 218 -0.01 -7.62 15.25
CA GLN A 218 1.24 -7.59 15.99
C GLN A 218 1.01 -7.92 17.44
N TRP A 219 1.71 -8.96 17.92
CA TRP A 219 1.68 -9.34 19.32
C TRP A 219 2.92 -8.84 20.07
N LYS A 220 4.10 -8.92 19.42
CA LYS A 220 5.38 -8.58 20.05
C LYS A 220 6.43 -8.30 18.98
N ASP A 221 7.34 -7.37 19.27
CA ASP A 221 8.59 -7.22 18.52
C ASP A 221 9.60 -8.21 19.09
N LEU A 222 10.27 -8.94 18.18
CA LEU A 222 11.35 -9.86 18.49
C LEU A 222 12.60 -9.38 17.76
N ASP A 223 13.71 -9.29 18.49
CA ASP A 223 15.04 -9.13 17.89
C ASP A 223 15.82 -10.45 17.97
N TYR A 224 16.87 -10.54 17.19
CA TYR A 224 17.80 -11.65 17.29
C TYR A 224 18.44 -11.67 18.67
N PRO A 225 18.64 -12.88 19.26
CA PRO A 225 19.42 -13.00 20.48
C PRO A 225 20.80 -12.39 20.34
N ARG A 226 21.21 -11.58 21.30
CA ARG A 226 22.49 -10.88 21.28
C ARG A 226 23.31 -11.23 22.52
N ASP A 227 24.62 -11.27 22.35
CA ASP A 227 25.56 -11.40 23.43
C ASP A 227 25.73 -10.08 24.21
N ALA A 228 26.54 -10.11 25.26
CA ALA A 228 26.81 -8.93 26.09
C ALA A 228 27.50 -7.76 25.32
N SER A 229 28.08 -8.03 24.17
CA SER A 229 28.71 -7.06 23.27
C SER A 229 27.77 -6.56 22.19
N GLY A 230 26.52 -7.04 22.14
CA GLY A 230 25.51 -6.67 21.16
C GLY A 230 25.58 -7.44 19.84
N ASN A 231 26.45 -8.44 19.69
CA ASN A 231 26.52 -9.26 18.49
C ASN A 231 25.38 -10.27 18.45
N ILE A 232 24.86 -10.56 17.23
CA ILE A 232 23.88 -11.64 17.04
C ILE A 232 24.56 -12.97 17.36
N CYS A 233 23.99 -13.74 18.30
CA CYS A 233 24.53 -15.02 18.75
C CYS A 233 23.64 -16.22 18.42
N ALA A 234 22.44 -16.01 17.86
CA ALA A 234 21.57 -17.06 17.34
C ALA A 234 20.66 -16.53 16.23
N MET A 235 20.21 -17.44 15.37
CA MET A 235 19.26 -17.15 14.28
C MET A 235 17.84 -17.49 14.72
N ILE A 236 16.86 -16.75 14.19
CA ILE A 236 15.44 -17.10 14.27
C ILE A 236 15.14 -18.04 13.09
N HIS A 237 14.51 -19.17 13.41
CA HIS A 237 14.12 -20.18 12.42
C HIS A 237 12.71 -19.92 11.93
#